data_df0e16d2c739f04b7e333d5f1f56fe59
#
_entry.id   df0e16d2c739f04b7e333d5f1f56fe59
#
_cell.length_a   1.000
_cell.length_b   1.000
_cell.length_c   1.000
_cell.angle_alpha   90.00
_cell.angle_beta   90.00
_cell.angle_gamma   90.00
#
_symmetry.space_group_name_H-M   'P 1'
#
loop_
_entity.id
_entity.type
_entity.pdbx_description
1 polymer ?
#
loop_
_entity_poly.entity_id
_entity_poly.type
_entity_poly.pdbx_seq_one_letter_code
_entity_poly.pdbx_strand_id
1 'polypeptide(L)'
;MLQRIKKLLEDNALSLAIIATIIIAILSLSHIPKINFGLKIEISDKYLHTLAYFTLTLVWYFALREKINKSNFKFFVISGLIFYGIILEALQGGITNYRTADFYDIVANIIGIVLAAVIFNKIINWYNTI
;
A
#
# COMPACT_ATOMS: atom_id res chain seq x y z
N MET A 1 23.37 16.68 -0.36
CA MET A 1 22.83 15.49 0.34
C MET A 1 21.39 15.20 -0.07
N LEU A 2 20.48 16.16 0.03
CA LEU A 2 19.06 15.98 -0.29
C LEU A 2 18.82 15.58 -1.75
N GLN A 3 19.51 16.22 -2.71
CA GLN A 3 19.43 15.89 -4.13
C GLN A 3 19.93 14.47 -4.45
N ARG A 4 20.92 13.99 -3.69
CA ARG A 4 21.42 12.63 -3.86
C ARG A 4 20.39 11.59 -3.37
N ILE A 5 19.73 11.87 -2.25
CA ILE A 5 18.65 11.02 -1.71
C ILE A 5 17.48 11.00 -2.69
N LYS A 6 17.09 12.17 -3.20
CA LYS A 6 16.02 12.31 -4.18
C LYS A 6 16.29 11.45 -5.41
N LYS A 7 17.48 11.55 -5.99
CA LYS A 7 17.89 10.76 -7.15
C LYS A 7 17.87 9.25 -6.85
N LEU A 8 18.39 8.83 -5.68
CA LEU A 8 18.36 7.41 -5.29
C LEU A 8 16.93 6.86 -5.18
N LEU A 9 16.00 7.66 -4.65
CA LEU A 9 14.59 7.28 -4.57
C LEU A 9 13.97 7.15 -5.96
N GLU A 10 14.26 8.10 -6.84
CA GLU A 10 13.73 8.11 -8.21
C GLU A 10 14.27 6.94 -9.03
N ASP A 11 15.56 6.67 -8.97
CA ASP A 11 16.22 5.60 -9.73
C ASP A 11 15.74 4.21 -9.26
N ASN A 12 15.33 4.06 -8.00
CA ASN A 12 14.90 2.78 -7.41
C ASN A 12 13.39 2.69 -7.15
N ALA A 13 12.60 3.67 -7.57
CA ALA A 13 11.18 3.77 -7.23
C ALA A 13 10.37 2.53 -7.63
N LEU A 14 10.60 1.98 -8.81
CA LEU A 14 9.91 0.76 -9.28
C LEU A 14 10.30 -0.47 -8.44
N SER A 15 11.59 -0.62 -8.15
CA SER A 15 12.07 -1.73 -7.30
C SER A 15 11.48 -1.65 -5.90
N LEU A 16 11.38 -0.44 -5.33
CA LEU A 16 10.75 -0.21 -4.03
C LEU A 16 9.26 -0.57 -4.05
N ALA A 17 8.54 -0.24 -5.13
CA ALA A 17 7.14 -0.59 -5.27
C ALA A 17 6.92 -2.12 -5.35
N ILE A 18 7.77 -2.82 -6.10
CA ILE A 18 7.72 -4.28 -6.20
C ILE A 18 8.03 -4.93 -4.85
N ILE A 19 9.08 -4.48 -4.17
CA ILE A 19 9.47 -4.98 -2.85
C ILE A 19 8.35 -4.75 -1.84
N ALA A 20 7.74 -3.55 -1.81
CA ALA A 20 6.61 -3.26 -0.94
C ALA A 20 5.42 -4.19 -1.19
N THR A 21 5.12 -4.48 -2.46
CA THR A 21 4.06 -5.42 -2.85
C THR A 21 4.34 -6.82 -2.30
N ILE A 22 5.57 -7.31 -2.45
CA ILE A 22 5.98 -8.63 -1.95
C ILE A 22 5.92 -8.68 -0.41
N ILE A 23 6.40 -7.64 0.27
CA ILE A 23 6.36 -7.54 1.74
C ILE A 23 4.91 -7.61 2.23
N ILE A 24 3.99 -6.88 1.62
CA ILE A 24 2.57 -6.91 2.01
C ILE A 24 1.98 -8.30 1.80
N ALA A 25 2.30 -9.00 0.70
CA ALA A 25 1.86 -10.38 0.50
C ALA A 25 2.39 -11.32 1.60
N ILE A 26 3.68 -11.25 1.91
CA ILE A 26 4.30 -12.06 2.97
C ILE A 26 3.66 -11.76 4.32
N LEU A 27 3.50 -10.49 4.69
CA LEU A 27 2.90 -10.10 5.96
C LEU A 27 1.42 -10.52 6.04
N SER A 28 0.69 -10.41 4.95
CA SER A 28 -0.72 -10.83 4.88
C SER A 28 -0.91 -12.33 5.04
N LEU A 29 -0.01 -13.13 4.49
CA LEU A 29 -0.12 -14.59 4.50
C LEU A 29 0.63 -15.24 5.67
N SER A 30 1.48 -14.49 6.37
CA SER A 30 2.24 -14.98 7.53
C SER A 30 1.42 -14.95 8.80
N HIS A 31 1.64 -15.93 9.68
CA HIS A 31 1.14 -15.89 11.05
C HIS A 31 2.01 -14.95 11.88
N ILE A 32 1.65 -13.68 11.91
CA ILE A 32 2.30 -12.72 12.81
C ILE A 32 1.50 -12.72 14.12
N PRO A 33 2.07 -13.18 15.23
CA PRO A 33 1.43 -13.04 16.54
C PRO A 33 1.19 -11.54 16.79
N LYS A 34 0.04 -11.20 17.37
CA LYS A 34 -0.28 -9.82 17.74
C LYS A 34 0.89 -9.23 18.52
N ILE A 35 1.58 -8.26 17.92
CA ILE A 35 2.71 -7.60 18.57
C ILE A 35 2.15 -6.70 19.65
N ASN A 36 2.24 -7.15 20.89
CA ASN A 36 1.95 -6.34 22.07
C ASN A 36 3.19 -5.45 22.33
N PHE A 37 3.12 -4.21 21.91
CA PHE A 37 4.16 -3.22 22.23
C PHE A 37 4.19 -2.80 23.71
N GLY A 38 3.55 -3.56 24.61
CA GLY A 38 3.46 -3.20 26.03
C GLY A 38 2.59 -1.95 26.32
N LEU A 39 2.10 -1.31 25.27
CA LEU A 39 1.12 -0.23 25.34
C LEU A 39 -0.28 -0.86 25.26
N LYS A 40 -1.20 -0.44 26.09
CA LYS A 40 -2.61 -0.88 26.10
C LYS A 40 -3.38 -0.42 24.84
N ILE A 41 -2.70 -0.23 23.71
CA ILE A 41 -3.28 0.18 22.44
C ILE A 41 -3.35 -1.06 21.56
N GLU A 42 -4.51 -1.68 21.52
CA GLU A 42 -4.82 -2.64 20.46
C GLU A 42 -5.02 -1.85 19.17
N ILE A 43 -4.00 -1.85 18.30
CA ILE A 43 -4.15 -1.32 16.95
C ILE A 43 -5.10 -2.28 16.23
N SER A 44 -6.26 -1.78 15.83
CA SER A 44 -7.22 -2.55 15.04
C SER A 44 -6.56 -3.02 13.73
N ASP A 45 -6.81 -4.26 13.37
CA ASP A 45 -6.36 -4.86 12.10
C ASP A 45 -6.75 -3.99 10.88
N LYS A 46 -7.93 -3.35 10.94
CA LYS A 46 -8.43 -2.44 9.90
C LYS A 46 -7.52 -1.22 9.67
N TYR A 47 -6.94 -0.66 10.73
CA TYR A 47 -5.97 0.44 10.59
C TYR A 47 -4.69 -0.03 9.90
N LEU A 48 -4.23 -1.24 10.19
CA LEU A 48 -3.06 -1.82 9.54
C LEU A 48 -3.30 -2.03 8.03
N HIS A 49 -4.47 -2.56 7.67
CA HIS A 49 -4.87 -2.70 6.26
C HIS A 49 -4.93 -1.34 5.55
N THR A 50 -5.60 -0.37 6.15
CA THR A 50 -5.69 0.99 5.60
C THR A 50 -4.32 1.61 5.40
N LEU A 51 -3.44 1.54 6.40
CA LEU A 51 -2.09 2.11 6.35
C LEU A 51 -1.21 1.39 5.32
N ALA A 52 -1.28 0.06 5.25
CA ALA A 52 -0.51 -0.75 4.32
C ALA A 52 -0.86 -0.39 2.86
N TYR A 53 -2.15 -0.36 2.53
CA TYR A 53 -2.60 -0.04 1.17
C TYR A 53 -2.48 1.44 0.83
N PHE A 54 -2.58 2.33 1.82
CA PHE A 54 -2.24 3.73 1.66
C PHE A 54 -0.78 3.91 1.24
N THR A 55 0.15 3.30 1.98
CA THR A 55 1.58 3.36 1.69
C THR A 55 1.90 2.71 0.34
N LEU A 56 1.35 1.52 0.08
CA LEU A 56 1.53 0.80 -1.19
C LEU A 56 1.10 1.65 -2.39
N THR A 57 -0.05 2.32 -2.28
CA THR A 57 -0.55 3.19 -3.33
C THR A 57 0.37 4.38 -3.58
N LEU A 58 0.86 5.03 -2.52
CA LEU A 58 1.80 6.15 -2.66
C LEU A 58 3.10 5.71 -3.35
N VAL A 59 3.63 4.55 -2.99
CA VAL A 59 4.88 4.03 -3.58
C VAL A 59 4.67 3.69 -5.06
N TRP A 60 3.57 3.06 -5.43
CA TRP A 60 3.24 2.79 -6.84
C TRP A 60 3.00 4.07 -7.63
N TYR A 61 2.29 5.04 -7.06
CA TYR A 61 2.05 6.33 -7.71
C TYR A 61 3.36 7.10 -7.92
N PHE A 62 4.27 7.05 -6.95
CA PHE A 62 5.59 7.65 -7.08
C PHE A 62 6.44 6.95 -8.15
N ALA A 63 6.43 5.62 -8.18
CA ALA A 63 7.13 4.83 -9.19
C ALA A 63 6.63 5.11 -10.62
N LEU A 64 5.34 5.38 -10.77
CA LEU A 64 4.68 5.62 -12.05
C LEU A 64 4.33 7.10 -12.28
N ARG A 65 4.94 8.02 -11.53
CA ARG A 65 4.61 9.46 -11.52
C ARG A 65 4.57 10.11 -12.90
N GLU A 66 5.40 9.66 -13.82
CA GLU A 66 5.43 10.18 -15.19
C GLU A 66 4.20 9.76 -16.01
N LYS A 67 3.57 8.66 -15.66
CA LYS A 67 2.43 8.07 -16.35
C LYS A 67 1.09 8.33 -15.63
N ILE A 68 1.13 8.59 -14.33
CA ILE A 68 -0.06 8.63 -13.49
C ILE A 68 -1.06 9.72 -13.88
N ASN A 69 -0.57 10.82 -14.46
CA ASN A 69 -1.41 11.91 -14.95
C ASN A 69 -1.89 11.73 -16.40
N LYS A 70 -1.40 10.70 -17.09
CA LYS A 70 -1.92 10.36 -18.42
C LYS A 70 -3.25 9.65 -18.26
N SER A 71 -4.26 10.07 -19.03
CA SER A 71 -5.61 9.48 -19.20
C SER A 71 -5.82 8.23 -18.33
N ASN A 72 -6.84 7.74 -17.94
CA ASN A 72 -7.24 6.53 -17.21
C ASN A 72 -6.15 5.67 -16.48
N PHE A 73 -4.85 6.01 -16.59
CA PHE A 73 -3.77 5.22 -15.99
C PHE A 73 -3.86 5.18 -14.46
N LYS A 74 -4.27 6.29 -13.85
CA LYS A 74 -4.54 6.39 -12.43
C LYS A 74 -5.60 5.38 -11.96
N PHE A 75 -6.69 5.25 -12.72
CA PHE A 75 -7.73 4.27 -12.44
C PHE A 75 -7.26 2.83 -12.64
N PHE A 76 -6.39 2.61 -13.62
CA PHE A 76 -5.79 1.30 -13.84
C PHE A 76 -4.96 0.84 -12.63
N VAL A 77 -4.15 1.72 -12.05
CA VAL A 77 -3.36 1.42 -10.84
C VAL A 77 -4.27 1.18 -9.63
N ILE A 78 -5.29 2.03 -9.42
CA ILE A 78 -6.27 1.85 -8.35
C ILE A 78 -6.96 0.48 -8.46
N SER A 79 -7.45 0.14 -9.65
CA SER A 79 -8.13 -1.13 -9.89
C SER A 79 -7.21 -2.34 -9.64
N GLY A 80 -5.96 -2.24 -10.08
CA GLY A 80 -4.95 -3.27 -9.84
C GLY A 80 -4.67 -3.51 -8.36
N LEU A 81 -4.56 -2.44 -7.58
CA LEU A 81 -4.33 -2.52 -6.13
C LEU A 81 -5.54 -3.05 -5.38
N ILE A 82 -6.76 -2.67 -5.78
CA ILE A 82 -8.01 -3.21 -5.21
C ILE A 82 -8.08 -4.71 -5.50
N PHE A 83 -7.82 -5.11 -6.73
CA PHE A 83 -7.85 -6.52 -7.13
C PHE A 83 -6.79 -7.34 -6.38
N TYR A 84 -5.59 -6.79 -6.22
CA TYR A 84 -4.53 -7.38 -5.40
C TYR A 84 -4.99 -7.60 -3.95
N GLY A 85 -5.64 -6.61 -3.33
CA GLY A 85 -6.20 -6.73 -1.99
C GLY A 85 -7.25 -7.82 -1.87
N ILE A 86 -8.14 -7.94 -2.85
CA ILE A 86 -9.17 -8.99 -2.88
C ILE A 86 -8.53 -10.37 -3.00
N ILE A 87 -7.51 -10.53 -3.86
CA ILE A 87 -6.79 -11.81 -4.01
C ILE A 87 -6.12 -12.20 -2.70
N LEU A 88 -5.40 -11.29 -2.04
CA LEU A 88 -4.74 -11.60 -0.76
C LEU A 88 -5.75 -12.00 0.32
N GLU A 89 -6.89 -11.31 0.39
CA GLU A 89 -7.94 -11.64 1.35
C GLU A 89 -8.54 -13.03 1.08
N ALA A 90 -8.79 -13.35 -0.18
CA ALA A 90 -9.26 -14.68 -0.58
C ALA A 90 -8.23 -15.76 -0.24
N LEU A 91 -6.94 -15.50 -0.44
CA LEU A 91 -5.86 -16.43 -0.10
C LEU A 91 -5.76 -16.61 1.43
N GLN A 92 -5.92 -15.56 2.23
CA GLN A 92 -5.95 -15.66 3.68
C GLN A 92 -7.06 -16.60 4.15
N GLY A 93 -8.26 -16.46 3.63
CA GLY A 93 -9.39 -17.31 3.98
C GLY A 93 -9.30 -18.74 3.44
N GLY A 94 -8.63 -18.96 2.30
CA GLY A 94 -8.59 -20.24 1.62
C GLY A 94 -7.37 -21.11 1.96
N ILE A 95 -6.23 -20.51 2.25
CA ILE A 95 -4.96 -21.24 2.44
C ILE A 95 -4.54 -21.28 3.92
N THR A 96 -4.88 -20.26 4.70
CA THR A 96 -4.48 -20.17 6.10
C THR A 96 -5.55 -20.73 7.03
N ASN A 97 -5.14 -21.50 8.06
CA ASN A 97 -6.05 -22.04 9.08
C ASN A 97 -6.31 -21.10 10.25
N TYR A 98 -5.60 -19.97 10.31
CA TYR A 98 -5.61 -19.02 11.43
C TYR A 98 -6.25 -17.69 11.09
N ARG A 99 -6.61 -17.45 9.83
CA ARG A 99 -7.32 -16.26 9.35
C ARG A 99 -8.51 -16.65 8.49
N THR A 100 -9.59 -15.88 8.63
CA THR A 100 -10.76 -15.96 7.76
C THR A 100 -10.80 -14.72 6.87
N ALA A 101 -11.30 -14.87 5.65
CA ALA A 101 -11.55 -13.74 4.77
C ALA A 101 -12.53 -12.76 5.44
N ASP A 102 -12.17 -11.49 5.49
CA ASP A 102 -13.00 -10.44 6.08
C ASP A 102 -13.30 -9.35 5.04
N PHE A 103 -14.57 -9.20 4.71
CA PHE A 103 -15.02 -8.14 3.80
C PHE A 103 -14.62 -6.73 4.27
N TYR A 104 -14.61 -6.48 5.58
CA TYR A 104 -14.19 -5.18 6.12
C TYR A 104 -12.71 -4.89 5.93
N ASP A 105 -11.86 -5.92 5.79
CA ASP A 105 -10.45 -5.73 5.45
C ASP A 105 -10.30 -5.25 4.01
N ILE A 106 -11.13 -5.74 3.09
CA ILE A 106 -11.20 -5.22 1.72
C ILE A 106 -11.64 -3.75 1.71
N VAL A 107 -12.64 -3.40 2.51
CA VAL A 107 -13.09 -2.00 2.64
C VAL A 107 -11.97 -1.11 3.19
N ALA A 108 -11.25 -1.57 4.20
CA ALA A 108 -10.12 -0.85 4.77
C ALA A 108 -8.98 -0.63 3.74
N ASN A 109 -8.69 -1.65 2.93
CA ASN A 109 -7.73 -1.54 1.82
C ASN A 109 -8.16 -0.46 0.82
N ILE A 110 -9.43 -0.46 0.40
CA ILE A 110 -9.98 0.52 -0.54
C ILE A 110 -9.90 1.94 0.04
N ILE A 111 -10.23 2.13 1.31
CA ILE A 111 -10.10 3.44 1.98
C ILE A 111 -8.65 3.94 1.92
N GLY A 112 -7.68 3.09 2.22
CA GLY A 112 -6.26 3.44 2.13
C GLY A 112 -5.86 3.86 0.71
N ILE A 113 -6.27 3.09 -0.30
CA ILE A 113 -5.99 3.36 -1.72
C ILE A 113 -6.58 4.71 -2.14
N VAL A 114 -7.85 4.96 -1.83
CA VAL A 114 -8.54 6.20 -2.22
C VAL A 114 -7.91 7.42 -1.54
N LEU A 115 -7.63 7.35 -0.25
CA LEU A 115 -6.98 8.43 0.48
C LEU A 115 -5.62 8.78 -0.13
N ALA A 116 -4.80 7.79 -0.43
CA ALA A 116 -3.49 8.00 -1.07
C ALA A 116 -3.64 8.63 -2.46
N ALA A 117 -4.58 8.14 -3.26
CA ALA A 117 -4.84 8.69 -4.59
C ALA A 117 -5.26 10.17 -4.56
N VAL A 118 -6.06 10.56 -3.58
CA VAL A 118 -6.53 11.94 -3.41
C VAL A 118 -5.40 12.88 -2.99
N ILE A 119 -4.54 12.46 -2.06
CA ILE A 119 -3.49 13.34 -1.53
C ILE A 119 -2.21 13.32 -2.34
N PHE A 120 -2.02 12.35 -3.23
CA PHE A 120 -0.76 12.17 -3.97
C PHE A 120 -0.29 13.42 -4.70
N ASN A 121 -1.19 14.16 -5.36
CA ASN A 121 -0.82 15.37 -6.09
C ASN A 121 -0.22 16.45 -5.15
N LYS A 122 -0.72 16.56 -3.92
CA LYS A 122 -0.15 17.47 -2.92
C LYS A 122 1.24 17.02 -2.49
N ILE A 123 1.40 15.73 -2.26
CA ILE A 123 2.69 15.12 -1.86
C ILE A 123 3.73 15.31 -2.95
N ILE A 124 3.41 14.98 -4.20
CA ILE A 124 4.38 15.09 -5.30
C ILE A 124 4.74 16.54 -5.61
N ASN A 125 3.79 17.46 -5.51
CA ASN A 125 4.07 18.88 -5.66
C ASN A 125 5.04 19.38 -4.59
N TRP A 126 4.81 19.02 -3.32
CA TRP A 126 5.75 19.34 -2.23
C TRP A 126 7.12 18.70 -2.45
N TYR A 127 7.17 17.42 -2.83
CA TYR A 127 8.41 16.72 -3.14
C TYR A 127 9.21 17.42 -4.26
N ASN A 128 8.54 17.95 -5.27
CA ASN A 128 9.19 18.65 -6.38
C ASN A 128 9.74 20.04 -5.98
N THR A 129 9.31 20.60 -4.85
CA THR A 129 9.86 21.87 -4.31
C THR A 129 11.16 21.68 -3.53
N ILE A 130 11.45 20.48 -3.11
CA ILE A 130 12.68 20.10 -2.40
C ILE A 130 13.81 19.91 -3.42
#